data_ca6f03021231e3dbc9d1bd1983d53cd3
#
_entry.id   ca6f03021231e3dbc9d1bd1983d53cd3
#
_cell.length_a   1.000
_cell.length_b   1.000
_cell.length_c   1.000
_cell.angle_alpha   90.00
_cell.angle_beta   90.00
_cell.angle_gamma   90.00
#
_symmetry.space_group_name_H-M   'P 1'
#
loop_
_entity.id
_entity.type
_entity.pdbx_description
1 polymer ?
#
loop_
_entity_poly.entity_id
_entity_poly.type
_entity_poly.pdbx_seq_one_letter_code
_entity_poly.pdbx_strand_id
1 'polypeptide(L)'
;MSKTPRQGILAAGNFIVDYVKIIDGYPAQDMLASILSESRSNGGGPYNVLKDLAAMKVEFPLAACGLVGDDANGQWIKRDCQNHRIDVSMLHLSQEHPTSYTDAMTVQSTGRRTFFHCRGANAHFDLKHCGFGKTNARILH
;
A
#
# COMPACT_ATOMS: atom_id res chain seq x y z
N MET A 1 30.38 17.05 16.03
CA MET A 1 29.77 16.56 14.79
C MET A 1 28.42 17.22 14.62
N SER A 2 28.24 18.07 13.63
CA SER A 2 26.96 18.70 13.32
C SER A 2 25.98 17.61 12.85
N LYS A 3 24.89 17.39 13.59
CA LYS A 3 23.82 16.48 13.14
C LYS A 3 23.14 17.11 11.95
N THR A 4 23.13 16.42 10.81
CA THR A 4 22.32 16.85 9.66
C THR A 4 20.87 17.07 10.13
N PRO A 5 20.25 18.22 9.82
CA PRO A 5 18.88 18.49 10.26
C PRO A 5 17.92 17.44 9.67
N ARG A 6 16.99 16.98 10.50
CA ARG A 6 15.94 16.04 10.05
C ARG A 6 15.04 16.71 9.02
N GLN A 7 14.68 15.96 7.96
CA GLN A 7 13.82 16.46 6.89
C GLN A 7 13.00 15.33 6.27
N GLY A 8 11.89 15.69 5.63
CA GLY A 8 11.04 14.74 4.91
C GLY A 8 10.10 13.93 5.80
N ILE A 9 9.47 12.96 5.19
CA ILE A 9 8.43 12.11 5.78
C ILE A 9 8.80 10.65 5.61
N LEU A 10 8.68 9.88 6.71
CA LEU A 10 8.61 8.44 6.71
C LEU A 10 7.16 8.04 6.97
N ALA A 11 6.49 7.44 5.99
CA ALA A 11 5.16 6.88 6.17
C ALA A 11 5.26 5.36 6.41
N ALA A 12 4.70 4.92 7.54
CA ALA A 12 4.81 3.55 8.01
C ALA A 12 3.43 2.90 8.17
N GLY A 13 3.30 1.63 7.79
CA GLY A 13 2.07 0.86 7.98
C GLY A 13 1.72 -0.03 6.81
N ASN A 14 0.43 -0.06 6.46
CA ASN A 14 -0.11 -1.01 5.50
C ASN A 14 0.08 -0.55 4.05
N PHE A 15 0.74 -1.41 3.27
CA PHE A 15 0.81 -1.34 1.81
C PHE A 15 0.00 -2.50 1.25
N ILE A 16 -0.94 -2.22 0.35
CA ILE A 16 -1.88 -3.22 -0.19
C ILE A 16 -2.04 -3.08 -1.69
N VAL A 17 -2.55 -4.13 -2.31
CA VAL A 17 -3.06 -4.09 -3.69
C VAL A 17 -4.58 -4.17 -3.64
N ASP A 18 -5.25 -3.24 -4.29
CA ASP A 18 -6.70 -3.25 -4.45
C ASP A 18 -7.07 -3.79 -5.85
N TYR A 19 -7.80 -4.90 -5.89
CA TYR A 19 -8.43 -5.45 -7.07
C TYR A 19 -9.89 -4.98 -7.12
N VAL A 20 -10.16 -4.00 -7.96
CA VAL A 20 -11.51 -3.42 -8.09
C VAL A 20 -12.26 -4.14 -9.20
N LYS A 21 -13.40 -4.73 -8.88
CA LYS A 21 -14.27 -5.43 -9.81
C LYS A 21 -15.63 -4.74 -9.86
N ILE A 22 -16.02 -4.29 -11.05
CA ILE A 22 -17.36 -3.79 -11.29
C ILE A 22 -18.24 -4.99 -11.57
N ILE A 23 -19.32 -5.15 -10.82
CA ILE A 23 -20.28 -6.24 -10.94
C ILE A 23 -21.67 -5.71 -11.31
N ASP A 24 -22.47 -6.53 -11.99
CA ASP A 24 -23.84 -6.20 -12.41
C ASP A 24 -24.78 -6.05 -11.20
N GLY A 25 -24.59 -6.86 -10.17
CA GLY A 25 -25.34 -6.82 -8.92
C GLY A 25 -24.63 -7.59 -7.83
N TYR A 26 -24.92 -7.31 -6.57
CA TYR A 26 -24.38 -8.12 -5.47
C TYR A 26 -25.25 -9.36 -5.30
N PRO A 27 -24.69 -10.58 -5.48
CA PRO A 27 -25.48 -11.81 -5.44
C PRO A 27 -25.90 -12.18 -4.02
N ALA A 28 -27.04 -12.85 -3.91
CA ALA A 28 -27.34 -13.60 -2.69
C ALA A 28 -26.38 -14.79 -2.55
N GLN A 29 -26.34 -15.39 -1.36
CA GLN A 29 -25.54 -16.60 -1.13
C GLN A 29 -25.93 -17.69 -2.16
N ASP A 30 -24.93 -18.44 -2.63
CA ASP A 30 -25.05 -19.50 -3.64
C ASP A 30 -25.52 -19.04 -5.03
N MET A 31 -25.58 -17.74 -5.25
CA MET A 31 -25.92 -17.14 -6.54
C MET A 31 -24.68 -16.56 -7.23
N LEU A 32 -24.80 -16.38 -8.54
CA LEU A 32 -23.75 -15.85 -9.41
C LEU A 32 -24.01 -14.39 -9.76
N ALA A 33 -22.98 -13.58 -9.81
CA ALA A 33 -22.98 -12.24 -10.42
C ALA A 33 -21.90 -12.17 -11.51
N SER A 34 -22.09 -11.29 -12.48
CA SER A 34 -21.13 -11.10 -13.56
C SER A 34 -20.13 -10.00 -13.21
N ILE A 35 -18.84 -10.26 -13.42
CA ILE A 35 -17.81 -9.21 -13.40
C ILE A 35 -17.81 -8.53 -14.77
N LEU A 36 -18.14 -7.26 -14.82
CA LEU A 36 -18.22 -6.45 -16.03
C LEU A 36 -16.88 -5.84 -16.43
N SER A 37 -16.06 -5.50 -15.45
CA SER A 37 -14.71 -5.02 -15.65
C SER A 37 -13.89 -5.18 -14.37
N GLU A 38 -12.57 -5.21 -14.54
CA GLU A 38 -11.64 -5.22 -13.41
C GLU A 38 -10.47 -4.27 -13.63
N SER A 39 -9.94 -3.77 -12.53
CA SER A 39 -8.73 -2.97 -12.48
C SER A 39 -7.97 -3.26 -11.19
N ARG A 40 -6.71 -2.87 -11.15
CA ARG A 40 -5.92 -2.96 -9.92
C ARG A 40 -5.17 -1.67 -9.67
N SER A 41 -5.00 -1.35 -8.40
CA SER A 41 -4.20 -0.22 -7.93
C SER A 41 -3.44 -0.59 -6.67
N ASN A 42 -2.39 0.14 -6.37
CA ASN A 42 -1.76 0.08 -5.07
C ASN A 42 -2.51 1.00 -4.11
N GLY A 43 -2.53 0.64 -2.84
CA GLY A 43 -3.23 1.39 -1.79
C GLY A 43 -2.59 1.22 -0.42
N GLY A 44 -3.34 1.63 0.58
CA GLY A 44 -2.91 1.72 1.97
C GLY A 44 -2.60 3.16 2.38
N GLY A 45 -2.86 3.50 3.65
CA GLY A 45 -2.70 4.87 4.16
C GLY A 45 -1.32 5.47 3.84
N PRO A 46 -0.21 4.84 4.25
CA PRO A 46 1.13 5.36 3.97
C PRO A 46 1.43 5.46 2.47
N TYR A 47 0.99 4.47 1.67
CA TYR A 47 1.18 4.52 0.22
C TYR A 47 0.48 5.74 -0.39
N ASN A 48 -0.81 5.96 -0.06
CA ASN A 48 -1.59 7.07 -0.62
C ASN A 48 -0.96 8.43 -0.28
N VAL A 49 -0.60 8.65 0.99
CA VAL A 49 0.06 9.91 1.41
C VAL A 49 1.36 10.16 0.64
N LEU A 50 2.20 9.13 0.50
CA LEU A 50 3.47 9.28 -0.21
C LEU A 50 3.26 9.55 -1.69
N LYS A 51 2.29 8.90 -2.33
CA LYS A 51 1.94 9.12 -3.74
C LYS A 51 1.39 10.52 -4.00
N ASP A 52 0.51 11.01 -3.12
CA ASP A 52 -0.05 12.35 -3.23
C ASP A 52 1.05 13.41 -3.10
N LEU A 53 1.94 13.28 -2.11
CA LEU A 53 3.09 14.16 -1.94
C LEU A 53 4.05 14.11 -3.13
N ALA A 54 4.32 12.92 -3.67
CA ALA A 54 5.14 12.76 -4.87
C ALA A 54 4.50 13.44 -6.09
N ALA A 55 3.17 13.30 -6.26
CA ALA A 55 2.42 13.97 -7.32
C ALA A 55 2.43 15.50 -7.18
N MET A 56 2.43 16.01 -5.94
CA MET A 56 2.60 17.43 -5.62
C MET A 56 4.03 17.93 -5.84
N LYS A 57 4.98 17.05 -6.20
CA LYS A 57 6.39 17.36 -6.45
C LYS A 57 7.07 18.06 -5.28
N VAL A 58 6.82 17.60 -4.06
CA VAL A 58 7.48 18.13 -2.87
C VAL A 58 9.00 17.95 -2.95
N GLU A 59 9.76 18.92 -2.43
CA GLU A 59 11.22 18.92 -2.53
C GLU A 59 11.92 18.15 -1.40
N PHE A 60 11.18 17.76 -0.34
CA PHE A 60 11.72 17.00 0.77
C PHE A 60 11.65 15.49 0.52
N PRO A 61 12.53 14.69 1.19
CA PRO A 61 12.57 13.25 1.02
C PRO A 61 11.28 12.55 1.45
N LEU A 62 10.85 11.54 0.68
CA LEU A 62 9.74 10.65 0.97
C LEU A 62 10.27 9.23 1.17
N ALA A 63 9.87 8.56 2.25
CA ALA A 63 10.29 7.20 2.56
C ALA A 63 9.11 6.34 3.00
N ALA A 64 9.11 5.09 2.56
CA ALA A 64 8.12 4.07 2.88
C ALA A 64 8.68 3.08 3.90
N CYS A 65 7.87 2.73 4.92
CA CYS A 65 8.18 1.69 5.87
C CYS A 65 6.99 0.73 6.00
N GLY A 66 7.22 -0.54 5.78
CA GLY A 66 6.14 -1.55 5.78
C GLY A 66 6.66 -2.95 5.56
N LEU A 67 5.73 -3.90 5.49
CA LEU A 67 6.02 -5.28 5.16
C LEU A 67 5.09 -5.74 4.04
N VAL A 68 5.66 -6.20 2.93
CA VAL A 68 4.94 -6.79 1.79
C VAL A 68 5.50 -8.19 1.52
N GLY A 69 4.77 -9.02 0.81
CA GLY A 69 5.28 -10.32 0.40
C GLY A 69 6.40 -10.22 -0.64
N ASP A 70 7.29 -11.19 -0.67
CA ASP A 70 8.23 -11.36 -1.77
C ASP A 70 7.53 -12.06 -2.95
N ASP A 71 6.53 -11.39 -3.49
CA ASP A 71 5.68 -11.84 -4.59
C ASP A 71 5.50 -10.73 -5.64
N ALA A 72 4.78 -11.02 -6.70
CA ALA A 72 4.56 -10.08 -7.81
C ALA A 72 3.91 -8.77 -7.36
N ASN A 73 3.00 -8.82 -6.38
CA ASN A 73 2.31 -7.65 -5.82
C ASN A 73 3.27 -6.79 -4.99
N GLY A 74 4.06 -7.40 -4.10
CA GLY A 74 5.05 -6.69 -3.29
C GLY A 74 6.12 -6.02 -4.14
N GLN A 75 6.61 -6.73 -5.16
CA GLN A 75 7.55 -6.17 -6.12
C GLN A 75 6.92 -5.04 -6.95
N TRP A 76 5.63 -5.12 -7.27
CA TRP A 76 4.93 -4.04 -7.97
C TRP A 76 4.80 -2.80 -7.09
N ILE A 77 4.34 -2.92 -5.84
CA ILE A 77 4.30 -1.80 -4.88
C ILE A 77 5.67 -1.14 -4.76
N LYS A 78 6.72 -1.94 -4.57
CA LYS A 78 8.08 -1.43 -4.40
C LYS A 78 8.57 -0.66 -5.63
N ARG A 79 8.39 -1.22 -6.84
CA ARG A 79 8.75 -0.53 -8.09
C ARG A 79 7.97 0.76 -8.29
N ASP A 80 6.67 0.76 -7.99
CA ASP A 80 5.85 1.95 -8.14
C ASP A 80 6.30 3.08 -7.20
N CYS A 81 6.60 2.76 -5.94
CA CYS A 81 7.20 3.72 -5.01
C CYS A 81 8.52 4.30 -5.55
N GLN A 82 9.42 3.43 -6.04
CA GLN A 82 10.70 3.86 -6.62
C GLN A 82 10.54 4.77 -7.84
N ASN A 83 9.58 4.48 -8.72
CA ASN A 83 9.27 5.30 -9.89
C ASN A 83 8.78 6.71 -9.49
N HIS A 84 8.26 6.87 -8.28
CA HIS A 84 7.83 8.15 -7.70
C HIS A 84 8.87 8.77 -6.76
N ARG A 85 10.12 8.28 -6.81
CA ARG A 85 11.23 8.78 -5.98
C ARG A 85 10.98 8.65 -4.47
N ILE A 86 10.21 7.64 -4.07
CA ILE A 86 9.98 7.27 -2.68
C ILE A 86 11.06 6.25 -2.29
N ASP A 87 11.79 6.52 -1.22
CA ASP A 87 12.76 5.58 -0.66
C ASP A 87 12.04 4.35 -0.09
N VAL A 88 12.43 3.17 -0.54
CA VAL A 88 11.85 1.88 -0.14
C VAL A 88 12.82 1.02 0.70
N SER A 89 13.87 1.61 1.24
CA SER A 89 14.88 0.89 2.03
C SER A 89 14.32 0.23 3.29
N MET A 90 13.19 0.74 3.81
CA MET A 90 12.46 0.18 4.94
C MET A 90 11.12 -0.48 4.54
N LEU A 91 10.90 -0.71 3.25
CA LEU A 91 9.80 -1.55 2.76
C LEU A 91 10.31 -2.99 2.61
N HIS A 92 10.10 -3.77 3.68
CA HIS A 92 10.65 -5.12 3.82
C HIS A 92 9.85 -6.14 3.00
N LEU A 93 10.54 -7.23 2.60
CA LEU A 93 9.92 -8.36 1.90
C LEU A 93 9.78 -9.56 2.85
N SER A 94 8.60 -10.12 2.94
CA SER A 94 8.32 -11.34 3.67
C SER A 94 8.42 -12.54 2.74
N GLN A 95 9.19 -13.56 3.15
CA GLN A 95 9.24 -14.85 2.46
C GLN A 95 8.11 -15.80 2.89
N GLU A 96 7.45 -15.50 4.03
CA GLU A 96 6.47 -16.38 4.67
C GLU A 96 5.02 -15.97 4.40
N HIS A 97 4.78 -14.68 4.13
CA HIS A 97 3.44 -14.13 4.03
C HIS A 97 3.26 -13.37 2.71
N PRO A 98 2.13 -13.59 1.99
CA PRO A 98 1.86 -12.89 0.74
C PRO A 98 1.61 -11.40 0.99
N THR A 99 1.77 -10.60 -0.04
CA THR A 99 1.36 -9.19 -0.02
C THR A 99 -0.13 -9.07 0.29
N SER A 100 -0.47 -8.16 1.16
CA SER A 100 -1.86 -7.86 1.51
C SER A 100 -2.63 -7.33 0.31
N TYR A 101 -3.88 -7.74 0.17
CA TYR A 101 -4.72 -7.29 -0.92
C TYR A 101 -6.19 -7.19 -0.52
N THR A 102 -6.95 -6.45 -1.30
CA THR A 102 -8.40 -6.32 -1.16
C THR A 102 -9.08 -6.57 -2.50
N ASP A 103 -10.03 -7.48 -2.54
CA ASP A 103 -11.02 -7.55 -3.60
C ASP A 103 -12.19 -6.60 -3.28
N ALA A 104 -12.38 -5.57 -4.08
CA ALA A 104 -13.43 -4.58 -3.91
C ALA A 104 -14.52 -4.79 -4.98
N MET A 105 -15.62 -5.43 -4.59
CA MET A 105 -16.79 -5.63 -5.44
C MET A 105 -17.64 -4.37 -5.46
N THR A 106 -17.75 -3.71 -6.60
CA THR A 106 -18.50 -2.47 -6.79
C THR A 106 -19.71 -2.73 -7.68
N VAL A 107 -20.91 -2.53 -7.17
CA VAL A 107 -22.15 -2.69 -7.92
C VAL A 107 -22.30 -1.52 -8.89
N GLN A 108 -22.37 -1.79 -10.19
CA GLN A 108 -22.42 -0.78 -11.25
C GLN A 108 -23.55 0.23 -11.08
N SER A 109 -24.76 -0.24 -10.78
CA SER A 109 -25.95 0.60 -10.72
C SER A 109 -26.02 1.51 -9.50
N THR A 110 -25.34 1.17 -8.40
CA THR A 110 -25.43 1.88 -7.12
C THR A 110 -24.12 2.49 -6.64
N GLY A 111 -22.99 2.05 -7.18
CA GLY A 111 -21.65 2.41 -6.70
C GLY A 111 -21.31 1.84 -5.31
N ARG A 112 -22.20 1.04 -4.70
CA ARG A 112 -21.94 0.42 -3.37
C ARG A 112 -20.85 -0.63 -3.49
N ARG A 113 -20.00 -0.69 -2.46
CA ARG A 113 -18.82 -1.57 -2.43
C ARG A 113 -18.88 -2.53 -1.27
N THR A 114 -18.37 -3.74 -1.53
CA THR A 114 -18.11 -4.76 -0.51
C THR A 114 -16.66 -5.20 -0.67
N PHE A 115 -15.97 -5.35 0.46
CA PHE A 115 -14.53 -5.61 0.47
C PHE A 115 -14.25 -6.99 1.06
N PHE A 116 -13.41 -7.75 0.35
CA PHE A 116 -12.83 -8.99 0.85
C PHE A 116 -11.34 -8.77 1.01
N HIS A 117 -10.87 -8.73 2.25
CA HIS A 117 -9.51 -8.32 2.57
C HIS A 117 -8.65 -9.46 3.08
N CYS A 118 -7.51 -9.69 2.42
CA CYS A 118 -6.44 -10.55 2.89
C CYS A 118 -5.36 -9.70 3.56
N ARG A 119 -5.19 -9.83 4.87
CA ARG A 119 -4.21 -9.04 5.62
C ARG A 119 -2.76 -9.39 5.27
N GLY A 120 -2.48 -10.64 4.89
CA GLY A 120 -1.15 -11.08 4.45
C GLY A 120 -0.02 -10.56 5.33
N ALA A 121 1.04 -10.08 4.70
CA ALA A 121 2.23 -9.55 5.37
C ALA A 121 1.94 -8.40 6.35
N ASN A 122 0.93 -7.56 6.08
CA ASN A 122 0.57 -6.44 6.98
C ASN A 122 0.15 -6.92 8.38
N ALA A 123 -0.35 -8.16 8.54
CA ALA A 123 -0.69 -8.72 9.85
C ALA A 123 0.56 -8.95 10.74
N HIS A 124 1.73 -8.98 10.14
CA HIS A 124 3.01 -9.29 10.79
C HIS A 124 3.96 -8.07 10.83
N PHE A 125 3.50 -6.92 10.34
CA PHE A 125 4.25 -5.67 10.45
C PHE A 125 4.20 -5.15 11.89
N ASP A 126 5.37 -4.90 12.47
CA ASP A 126 5.52 -4.40 13.84
C ASP A 126 6.70 -3.42 13.96
N LEU A 127 6.95 -2.92 15.18
CA LEU A 127 7.98 -1.93 15.47
C LEU A 127 9.41 -2.38 15.12
N LYS A 128 9.70 -3.69 15.10
CA LYS A 128 11.03 -4.20 14.73
C LYS A 128 11.38 -3.91 13.26
N HIS A 129 10.35 -3.76 12.41
CA HIS A 129 10.52 -3.39 11.01
C HIS A 129 10.76 -1.89 10.82
N CYS A 130 10.45 -1.08 11.83
CA CYS A 130 10.59 0.37 11.79
C CYS A 130 11.97 0.78 12.30
N GLY A 131 12.90 1.03 11.39
CA GLY A 131 14.25 1.49 11.74
C GLY A 131 14.30 2.95 12.20
N PHE A 132 13.46 3.38 13.15
CA PHE A 132 13.33 4.79 13.57
C PHE A 132 14.65 5.43 14.01
N GLY A 133 15.58 4.66 14.57
CA GLY A 133 16.93 5.15 14.91
C GLY A 133 17.83 5.41 13.70
N LYS A 134 17.47 4.91 12.53
CA LYS A 134 18.25 5.01 11.29
C LYS A 134 17.66 6.02 10.30
N THR A 135 16.43 6.48 10.52
CA THR A 135 15.80 7.46 9.65
C THR A 135 16.19 8.89 9.98
N ASN A 136 16.38 9.71 8.95
CA ASN A 136 16.54 11.16 9.09
C ASN A 136 15.22 11.92 8.85
N ALA A 137 14.09 11.22 8.80
CA ALA A 137 12.79 11.86 8.62
C ALA A 137 12.46 12.80 9.79
N ARG A 138 11.87 13.95 9.45
CA ARG A 138 11.35 14.92 10.42
C ARG A 138 9.95 14.56 10.90
N ILE A 139 9.15 13.96 10.01
CA ILE A 139 7.75 13.57 10.27
C ILE A 139 7.66 12.05 10.13
N LEU A 140 6.99 11.43 11.09
CA LEU A 140 6.53 10.04 11.02
C LEU A 140 5.01 10.04 10.86
N HIS A 141 4.51 9.35 9.82
CA HIS A 141 3.09 9.20 9.52
C HIS A 141 2.70 7.73 9.65
#